data_699ee1ee81e4668afd1c5a321c2d74c4
#
_entry.id   699ee1ee81e4668afd1c5a321c2d74c4
#
_cell.length_a   1.000
_cell.length_b   1.000
_cell.length_c   1.000
_cell.angle_alpha   90.00
_cell.angle_beta   90.00
_cell.angle_gamma   90.00
#
_symmetry.space_group_name_H-M   'P 1'
#
loop_
_entity.id
_entity.type
_entity.pdbx_description
1 polymer ?
#
loop_
_entity_poly.entity_id
_entity_poly.type
_entity_poly.pdbx_seq_one_letter_code
_entity_poly.pdbx_strand_id
1 'polypeptide(L)'
;MKSPEIRREEKLPFGIGCIDQFLEGGIDPGVITQIYGEGGSGKTNMALQLTVSALSRGERVIYVDTEGFSSNRFLQICGGNQEYSNNLILFTPENIVEQEVCLIKAERMMQNSKDVKLLVIDSMTALLRIERDENLKNQGLSRDISIINTICNKYKIPVFITNQIYFDVEENQITPYGGYLLNHFSKTILSIKRTRGTGRELKIVKHRSIQDGKSVEIFVNSTGLSCTEG
;
A
#
# COMPACT_ATOMS: atom_id res chain seq x y z
N MET A 1 -34.42 -3.02 -15.49
CA MET A 1 -32.94 -3.10 -15.32
C MET A 1 -32.33 -1.83 -15.90
N LYS A 2 -31.66 -1.01 -15.09
CA LYS A 2 -30.89 0.13 -15.65
C LYS A 2 -29.54 -0.40 -16.12
N SER A 3 -29.15 -0.04 -17.35
CA SER A 3 -27.80 -0.33 -17.84
C SER A 3 -26.78 0.27 -16.88
N PRO A 4 -25.71 -0.45 -16.51
CA PRO A 4 -24.67 0.11 -15.66
C PRO A 4 -23.99 1.28 -16.39
N GLU A 5 -23.95 2.44 -15.74
CA GLU A 5 -23.23 3.59 -16.28
C GLU A 5 -21.75 3.36 -16.05
N ILE A 6 -21.01 3.02 -17.10
CA ILE A 6 -19.56 2.79 -17.05
C ILE A 6 -18.90 4.16 -17.08
N ARG A 7 -18.47 4.63 -15.91
CA ARG A 7 -17.62 5.82 -15.77
C ARG A 7 -16.20 5.41 -15.44
N ARG A 8 -15.22 6.15 -15.95
CA ARG A 8 -13.84 6.02 -15.46
C ARG A 8 -13.81 6.46 -13.99
N GLU A 9 -13.44 5.54 -13.10
CA GLU A 9 -13.19 5.89 -11.70
C GLU A 9 -11.89 6.69 -11.61
N GLU A 10 -11.88 7.75 -10.81
CA GLU A 10 -10.70 8.58 -10.60
C GLU A 10 -9.68 7.82 -9.77
N LYS A 11 -8.47 7.66 -10.30
CA LYS A 11 -7.35 7.00 -9.61
C LYS A 11 -6.72 7.95 -8.60
N LEU A 12 -6.10 7.39 -7.56
CA LEU A 12 -5.33 8.16 -6.60
C LEU A 12 -3.86 8.23 -7.07
N PRO A 13 -3.35 9.42 -7.44
CA PRO A 13 -1.98 9.58 -7.91
C PRO A 13 -0.98 9.56 -6.76
N PHE A 14 0.27 9.20 -7.06
CA PHE A 14 1.41 9.34 -6.14
C PHE A 14 1.93 10.77 -6.06
N GLY A 15 1.55 11.62 -7.00
CA GLY A 15 2.11 12.96 -7.15
C GLY A 15 3.53 12.96 -7.73
N ILE A 16 3.96 11.85 -8.34
CA ILE A 16 5.25 11.66 -8.99
C ILE A 16 5.00 11.29 -10.45
N GLY A 17 5.33 12.19 -11.37
CA GLY A 17 4.89 12.11 -12.76
C GLY A 17 5.20 10.77 -13.46
N CYS A 18 6.40 10.21 -13.28
CA CYS A 18 6.76 8.93 -13.89
C CYS A 18 5.99 7.74 -13.29
N ILE A 19 5.69 7.77 -11.98
CA ILE A 19 4.90 6.73 -11.32
C ILE A 19 3.44 6.84 -11.80
N ASP A 20 2.90 8.06 -11.82
CA ASP A 20 1.52 8.29 -12.22
C ASP A 20 1.31 7.97 -13.70
N GLN A 21 2.25 8.31 -14.57
CA GLN A 21 2.23 7.90 -15.98
C GLN A 21 2.35 6.38 -16.15
N PHE A 22 3.23 5.74 -15.37
CA PHE A 22 3.44 4.30 -15.39
C PHE A 22 2.19 3.52 -14.95
N LEU A 23 1.43 4.04 -13.97
CA LEU A 23 0.18 3.46 -13.46
C LEU A 23 -1.07 4.04 -14.14
N GLU A 24 -0.91 4.81 -15.22
CA GLU A 24 -2.01 5.45 -15.96
C GLU A 24 -2.94 6.29 -15.07
N GLY A 25 -2.32 7.10 -14.18
CA GLY A 25 -2.99 8.04 -13.29
C GLY A 25 -2.90 7.73 -11.79
N GLY A 26 -2.32 6.59 -11.40
CA GLY A 26 -2.18 6.20 -9.99
C GLY A 26 -2.83 4.86 -9.66
N ILE A 27 -3.19 4.64 -8.39
CA ILE A 27 -3.84 3.39 -7.96
C ILE A 27 -5.37 3.46 -8.12
N ASP A 28 -5.96 2.31 -8.44
CA ASP A 28 -7.39 2.20 -8.70
C ASP A 28 -8.20 2.26 -7.40
N PRO A 29 -9.34 2.97 -7.35
CA PRO A 29 -10.26 2.94 -6.23
C PRO A 29 -10.93 1.57 -6.08
N GLY A 30 -11.29 1.20 -4.85
CA GLY A 30 -11.93 -0.09 -4.57
C GLY A 30 -11.06 -1.32 -4.85
N VAL A 31 -9.75 -1.14 -4.89
CA VAL A 31 -8.77 -2.18 -5.23
C VAL A 31 -7.69 -2.28 -4.16
N ILE A 32 -7.27 -3.50 -3.88
CA ILE A 32 -6.06 -3.75 -3.12
C ILE A 32 -4.87 -3.68 -4.09
N THR A 33 -4.00 -2.69 -3.89
CA THR A 33 -2.70 -2.57 -4.55
C THR A 33 -1.63 -3.03 -3.58
N GLN A 34 -0.94 -4.10 -3.92
CA GLN A 34 0.18 -4.65 -3.15
C GLN A 34 1.50 -4.22 -3.78
N ILE A 35 2.45 -3.78 -2.95
CA ILE A 35 3.85 -3.64 -3.35
C ILE A 35 4.73 -4.55 -2.50
N TYR A 36 5.59 -5.33 -3.13
CA TYR A 36 6.52 -6.19 -2.43
C TYR A 36 7.97 -5.99 -2.87
N GLY A 37 8.90 -6.37 -2.01
CA GLY A 37 10.33 -6.30 -2.27
C GLY A 37 11.16 -6.51 -1.01
N GLU A 38 12.47 -6.55 -1.17
CA GLU A 38 13.43 -6.70 -0.07
C GLU A 38 13.35 -5.60 0.98
N GLY A 39 13.92 -5.86 2.16
CA GLY A 39 14.11 -4.84 3.18
C GLY A 39 14.86 -3.62 2.62
N GLY A 40 14.36 -2.42 2.89
CA GLY A 40 14.95 -1.16 2.40
C GLY A 40 14.86 -0.94 0.87
N SER A 41 14.04 -1.69 0.13
CA SER A 41 13.81 -1.45 -1.30
C SER A 41 13.05 -0.17 -1.60
N GLY A 42 12.34 0.43 -0.63
CA GLY A 42 11.58 1.66 -0.81
C GLY A 42 10.06 1.51 -0.70
N LYS A 43 9.55 0.36 -0.24
CA LYS A 43 8.10 0.12 -0.07
C LYS A 43 7.43 1.17 0.82
N THR A 44 8.00 1.41 2.00
CA THR A 44 7.53 2.47 2.93
C THR A 44 7.60 3.86 2.29
N ASN A 45 8.63 4.16 1.48
CA ASN A 45 8.67 5.44 0.75
C ASN A 45 7.52 5.55 -0.26
N MET A 46 7.15 4.46 -0.95
CA MET A 46 5.97 4.45 -1.82
C MET A 46 4.68 4.68 -1.02
N ALA A 47 4.53 4.00 0.12
CA ALA A 47 3.38 4.16 1.02
C ALA A 47 3.25 5.60 1.56
N LEU A 48 4.36 6.17 2.05
CA LEU A 48 4.39 7.55 2.55
C LEU A 48 4.15 8.58 1.43
N GLN A 49 4.72 8.38 0.24
CA GLN A 49 4.52 9.27 -0.90
C GLN A 49 3.04 9.32 -1.32
N LEU A 50 2.39 8.15 -1.40
CA LEU A 50 0.97 8.06 -1.70
C LEU A 50 0.11 8.71 -0.61
N THR A 51 0.48 8.50 0.65
CA THR A 51 -0.16 9.15 1.81
C THR A 51 -0.08 10.66 1.70
N VAL A 52 1.12 11.22 1.49
CA VAL A 52 1.32 12.67 1.35
C VAL A 52 0.57 13.22 0.15
N SER A 53 0.52 12.50 -0.97
CA SER A 53 -0.26 12.90 -2.15
C SER A 53 -1.76 13.03 -1.82
N ALA A 54 -2.35 12.08 -1.09
CA ALA A 54 -3.74 12.16 -0.66
C ALA A 54 -3.98 13.32 0.33
N LEU A 55 -3.10 13.46 1.34
CA LEU A 55 -3.19 14.53 2.34
C LEU A 55 -3.07 15.93 1.72
N SER A 56 -2.22 16.11 0.71
CA SER A 56 -2.06 17.39 0.00
C SER A 56 -3.30 17.83 -0.78
N ARG A 57 -4.20 16.89 -1.06
CA ARG A 57 -5.51 17.12 -1.69
C ARG A 57 -6.62 17.38 -0.65
N GLY A 58 -6.26 17.46 0.64
CA GLY A 58 -7.22 17.65 1.74
C GLY A 58 -7.96 16.36 2.13
N GLU A 59 -7.54 15.21 1.61
CA GLU A 59 -8.16 13.92 1.87
C GLU A 59 -7.67 13.35 3.20
N ARG A 60 -8.51 12.55 3.87
CA ARG A 60 -8.12 11.85 5.10
C ARG A 60 -7.57 10.47 4.77
N VAL A 61 -6.47 10.09 5.43
CA VAL A 61 -5.78 8.82 5.26
C VAL A 61 -5.77 8.05 6.57
N ILE A 62 -6.07 6.75 6.52
CA ILE A 62 -5.80 5.82 7.61
C ILE A 62 -4.53 5.05 7.26
N TYR A 63 -3.55 5.07 8.16
CA TYR A 63 -2.28 4.38 8.03
C TYR A 63 -2.12 3.39 9.18
N VAL A 64 -2.04 2.11 8.88
CA VAL A 64 -1.74 1.03 9.83
C VAL A 64 -0.28 0.69 9.68
N ASP A 65 0.52 1.04 10.69
CA ASP A 65 1.96 0.82 10.72
C ASP A 65 2.34 -0.33 11.66
N THR A 66 3.08 -1.28 11.15
CA THR A 66 3.55 -2.46 11.88
C THR A 66 5.06 -2.59 11.91
N GLU A 67 5.79 -1.67 11.27
CA GLU A 67 7.26 -1.72 11.15
C GLU A 67 7.96 -0.52 11.80
N GLY A 68 7.19 0.48 12.29
CA GLY A 68 7.72 1.67 12.92
C GLY A 68 7.62 2.92 12.04
N PHE A 69 6.60 3.73 12.25
CA PHE A 69 6.36 4.96 11.49
C PHE A 69 7.45 6.00 11.71
N SER A 70 8.11 6.38 10.64
CA SER A 70 9.14 7.42 10.67
C SER A 70 8.52 8.81 10.46
N SER A 71 8.22 9.51 11.56
CA SER A 71 7.75 10.90 11.51
C SER A 71 8.72 11.83 10.78
N ASN A 72 10.05 11.61 10.95
CA ASN A 72 11.06 12.40 10.25
C ASN A 72 10.97 12.19 8.73
N ARG A 73 10.79 10.94 8.29
CA ARG A 73 10.66 10.64 6.85
C ARG A 73 9.37 11.20 6.28
N PHE A 74 8.27 11.08 7.02
CA PHE A 74 6.99 11.69 6.64
C PHE A 74 7.15 13.21 6.46
N LEU A 75 7.75 13.91 7.44
CA LEU A 75 8.00 15.35 7.36
C LEU A 75 8.91 15.76 6.18
N GLN A 76 9.92 14.95 5.85
CA GLN A 76 10.75 15.18 4.68
C GLN A 76 9.93 15.14 3.38
N ILE A 77 9.06 14.14 3.23
CA ILE A 77 8.24 13.96 2.02
C ILE A 77 7.19 15.06 1.88
N CYS A 78 6.58 15.50 2.99
CA CYS A 78 5.62 16.60 2.96
C CYS A 78 6.24 18.01 3.00
N GLY A 79 7.57 18.13 2.79
CA GLY A 79 8.25 19.41 2.76
C GLY A 79 8.18 20.19 4.07
N GLY A 80 8.06 19.50 5.21
CA GLY A 80 7.94 20.10 6.53
C GLY A 80 6.53 20.60 6.89
N ASN A 81 5.54 20.39 6.01
CA ASN A 81 4.15 20.83 6.28
C ASN A 81 3.50 19.92 7.33
N GLN A 82 3.43 20.40 8.55
CA GLN A 82 2.84 19.67 9.68
C GLN A 82 1.30 19.60 9.63
N GLU A 83 0.64 20.46 8.86
CA GLU A 83 -0.83 20.46 8.75
C GLU A 83 -1.37 19.16 8.16
N TYR A 84 -0.56 18.45 7.36
CA TYR A 84 -0.96 17.14 6.80
C TYR A 84 -1.24 16.10 7.89
N SER A 85 -0.62 16.21 9.07
CA SER A 85 -0.88 15.32 10.20
C SER A 85 -2.33 15.41 10.73
N ASN A 86 -3.03 16.51 10.50
CA ASN A 86 -4.42 16.70 10.96
C ASN A 86 -5.40 15.73 10.27
N ASN A 87 -5.08 15.30 9.06
CA ASN A 87 -5.88 14.36 8.27
C ASN A 87 -5.28 12.95 8.23
N LEU A 88 -4.17 12.70 8.92
CA LEU A 88 -3.55 11.38 9.06
C LEU A 88 -4.02 10.69 10.34
N ILE A 89 -4.64 9.52 10.20
CA ILE A 89 -5.02 8.65 11.31
C ILE A 89 -4.03 7.50 11.33
N LEU A 90 -3.18 7.44 12.35
CA LEU A 90 -2.15 6.43 12.51
C LEU A 90 -2.58 5.38 13.53
N PHE A 91 -2.54 4.11 13.14
CA PHE A 91 -2.65 2.94 14.02
C PHE A 91 -1.32 2.20 14.06
N THR A 92 -0.92 1.76 15.24
CA THR A 92 0.36 1.05 15.48
C THR A 92 0.10 -0.25 16.26
N PRO A 93 -0.50 -1.28 15.63
CA PRO A 93 -0.73 -2.55 16.28
C PRO A 93 0.58 -3.28 16.60
N GLU A 94 0.64 -3.97 17.74
CA GLU A 94 1.82 -4.71 18.19
C GLU A 94 1.72 -6.23 17.93
N ASN A 95 0.53 -6.72 17.59
CA ASN A 95 0.27 -8.13 17.31
C ASN A 95 -0.87 -8.30 16.30
N ILE A 96 -1.08 -9.54 15.82
CA ILE A 96 -2.08 -9.87 14.79
C ILE A 96 -3.50 -9.49 15.24
N VAL A 97 -3.84 -9.71 16.51
CA VAL A 97 -5.18 -9.43 17.02
C VAL A 97 -5.44 -7.92 17.03
N GLU A 98 -4.45 -7.15 17.43
CA GLU A 98 -4.55 -5.69 17.38
C GLU A 98 -4.62 -5.16 15.94
N GLN A 99 -3.91 -5.78 14.99
CA GLN A 99 -4.03 -5.43 13.57
C GLN A 99 -5.46 -5.62 13.07
N GLU A 100 -6.09 -6.74 13.37
CA GLU A 100 -7.50 -6.99 13.05
C GLU A 100 -8.42 -5.92 13.69
N VAL A 101 -8.20 -5.60 14.97
CA VAL A 101 -8.97 -4.55 15.68
C VAL A 101 -8.78 -3.18 15.02
N CYS A 102 -7.57 -2.83 14.58
CA CYS A 102 -7.30 -1.57 13.86
C CYS A 102 -8.06 -1.52 12.53
N LEU A 103 -8.09 -2.62 11.78
CA LEU A 103 -8.83 -2.70 10.51
C LEU A 103 -10.35 -2.60 10.73
N ILE A 104 -10.90 -3.21 11.78
CA ILE A 104 -12.30 -3.05 12.17
C ILE A 104 -12.61 -1.59 12.54
N LYS A 105 -11.73 -0.92 13.28
CA LYS A 105 -11.88 0.50 13.61
C LYS A 105 -11.84 1.35 12.34
N ALA A 106 -10.92 1.06 11.42
CA ALA A 106 -10.83 1.74 10.14
C ALA A 106 -12.14 1.62 9.34
N GLU A 107 -12.72 0.43 9.24
CA GLU A 107 -14.01 0.22 8.57
C GLU A 107 -15.13 1.04 9.22
N ARG A 108 -15.21 1.03 10.56
CA ARG A 108 -16.23 1.82 11.31
C ARG A 108 -16.08 3.33 11.08
N MET A 109 -14.84 3.83 10.99
CA MET A 109 -14.60 5.24 10.67
C MET A 109 -15.10 5.59 9.27
N MET A 110 -14.82 4.74 8.28
CA MET A 110 -15.30 4.91 6.90
C MET A 110 -16.82 4.79 6.78
N GLN A 111 -17.47 4.02 7.66
CA GLN A 111 -18.92 3.94 7.73
C GLN A 111 -19.55 5.27 8.18
N ASN A 112 -18.89 5.98 9.09
CA ASN A 112 -19.39 7.21 9.70
C ASN A 112 -18.92 8.49 8.98
N SER A 113 -17.90 8.39 8.13
CA SER A 113 -17.32 9.52 7.41
C SER A 113 -16.92 9.11 6.00
N LYS A 114 -17.25 9.97 5.02
CA LYS A 114 -16.84 9.79 3.62
C LYS A 114 -15.50 10.46 3.29
N ASP A 115 -14.82 11.01 4.28
CA ASP A 115 -13.62 11.82 4.10
C ASP A 115 -12.36 10.97 3.93
N VAL A 116 -12.37 9.72 4.43
CA VAL A 116 -11.27 8.78 4.25
C VAL A 116 -11.22 8.35 2.79
N LYS A 117 -10.07 8.57 2.13
CA LYS A 117 -9.85 8.27 0.71
C LYS A 117 -8.73 7.29 0.45
N LEU A 118 -8.00 6.88 1.47
CA LEU A 118 -6.92 5.92 1.36
C LEU A 118 -6.79 5.13 2.67
N LEU A 119 -6.60 3.82 2.56
CA LEU A 119 -6.11 2.96 3.63
C LEU A 119 -4.72 2.44 3.22
N VAL A 120 -3.74 2.66 4.08
CA VAL A 120 -2.38 2.11 3.94
C VAL A 120 -2.13 1.10 5.04
N ILE A 121 -1.48 -0.02 4.72
CA ILE A 121 -1.02 -1.03 5.69
C ILE A 121 0.45 -1.31 5.41
N ASP A 122 1.33 -0.85 6.28
CA ASP A 122 2.78 -0.94 6.14
C ASP A 122 3.42 -1.62 7.38
N SER A 123 3.60 -2.94 7.34
CA SER A 123 3.32 -3.90 6.29
C SER A 123 2.20 -4.86 6.71
N MET A 124 1.57 -5.45 5.72
CA MET A 124 0.47 -6.42 5.91
C MET A 124 0.92 -7.68 6.67
N THR A 125 2.18 -8.06 6.55
CA THR A 125 2.66 -9.37 6.98
C THR A 125 3.75 -9.33 8.06
N ALA A 126 4.15 -8.15 8.56
CA ALA A 126 5.21 -8.06 9.56
C ALA A 126 4.84 -8.82 10.84
N LEU A 127 3.65 -8.60 11.36
CA LEU A 127 3.18 -9.24 12.60
C LEU A 127 2.92 -10.75 12.41
N LEU A 128 2.49 -11.16 11.21
CA LEU A 128 2.35 -12.58 10.87
C LEU A 128 3.68 -13.32 10.91
N ARG A 129 4.79 -12.67 10.58
CA ARG A 129 6.12 -13.29 10.53
C ARG A 129 6.70 -13.60 11.92
N ILE A 130 6.34 -12.82 12.92
CA ILE A 130 6.81 -13.00 14.30
C ILE A 130 5.90 -13.91 15.12
N GLU A 131 4.66 -14.13 14.67
CA GLU A 131 3.74 -15.08 15.29
C GLU A 131 4.23 -16.52 15.10
N ARG A 132 4.05 -17.36 16.10
CA ARG A 132 4.50 -18.77 16.10
C ARG A 132 3.37 -19.75 15.84
N ASP A 133 2.14 -19.36 16.14
CA ASP A 133 0.96 -20.21 15.91
C ASP A 133 0.50 -20.07 14.45
N GLU A 134 0.72 -21.14 13.68
CA GLU A 134 0.34 -21.18 12.26
C GLU A 134 -1.18 -21.07 12.03
N ASN A 135 -2.00 -21.56 12.97
CA ASN A 135 -3.44 -21.41 12.86
C ASN A 135 -3.86 -19.95 13.05
N LEU A 136 -3.24 -19.28 14.03
CA LEU A 136 -3.48 -17.85 14.28
C LEU A 136 -3.03 -17.00 13.10
N LYS A 137 -1.88 -17.30 12.49
CA LYS A 137 -1.41 -16.63 11.26
C LYS A 137 -2.43 -16.74 10.12
N ASN A 138 -2.83 -17.96 9.80
CA ASN A 138 -3.73 -18.22 8.67
C ASN A 138 -5.12 -17.62 8.90
N GLN A 139 -5.65 -17.72 10.10
CA GLN A 139 -6.92 -17.12 10.45
C GLN A 139 -6.85 -15.59 10.48
N GLY A 140 -5.79 -15.01 11.06
CA GLY A 140 -5.57 -13.58 11.12
C GLY A 140 -5.49 -12.98 9.71
N LEU A 141 -4.64 -13.53 8.85
CA LEU A 141 -4.52 -13.08 7.46
C LEU A 141 -5.87 -13.16 6.71
N SER A 142 -6.61 -14.26 6.87
CA SER A 142 -7.91 -14.41 6.23
C SER A 142 -8.94 -13.38 6.70
N ARG A 143 -8.98 -13.06 8.00
CA ARG A 143 -9.89 -12.06 8.56
C ARG A 143 -9.51 -10.66 8.10
N ASP A 144 -8.23 -10.31 8.16
CA ASP A 144 -7.72 -9.03 7.70
C ASP A 144 -8.06 -8.79 6.23
N ILE A 145 -7.80 -9.77 5.37
CA ILE A 145 -8.14 -9.69 3.94
C ILE A 145 -9.65 -9.54 3.74
N SER A 146 -10.47 -10.24 4.52
CA SER A 146 -11.94 -10.13 4.45
C SER A 146 -12.41 -8.71 4.78
N ILE A 147 -11.87 -8.10 5.84
CA ILE A 147 -12.18 -6.72 6.23
C ILE A 147 -11.72 -5.74 5.15
N ILE A 148 -10.49 -5.87 4.67
CA ILE A 148 -9.92 -5.02 3.62
C ILE A 148 -10.75 -5.12 2.33
N ASN A 149 -11.14 -6.33 1.93
CA ASN A 149 -11.98 -6.54 0.76
C ASN A 149 -13.36 -5.91 0.92
N THR A 150 -13.93 -5.95 2.13
CA THR A 150 -15.17 -5.23 2.46
C THR A 150 -14.99 -3.72 2.32
N ILE A 151 -13.89 -3.16 2.82
CA ILE A 151 -13.54 -1.75 2.67
C ILE A 151 -13.48 -1.36 1.18
N CYS A 152 -12.73 -2.12 0.37
CA CYS A 152 -12.62 -1.88 -1.07
C CYS A 152 -14.00 -1.90 -1.76
N ASN A 153 -14.78 -2.95 -1.53
CA ASN A 153 -16.03 -3.15 -2.26
C ASN A 153 -17.14 -2.18 -1.84
N LYS A 154 -17.26 -1.93 -0.53
CA LYS A 154 -18.36 -1.13 0.04
C LYS A 154 -18.11 0.38 -0.08
N TYR A 155 -16.87 0.81 0.23
CA TYR A 155 -16.55 2.25 0.28
C TYR A 155 -15.84 2.75 -0.97
N LYS A 156 -15.42 1.85 -1.88
CA LYS A 156 -14.67 2.18 -3.10
C LYS A 156 -13.38 2.96 -2.82
N ILE A 157 -12.76 2.69 -1.67
CA ILE A 157 -11.50 3.30 -1.25
C ILE A 157 -10.34 2.44 -1.76
N PRO A 158 -9.29 3.02 -2.35
CA PRO A 158 -8.07 2.31 -2.67
C PRO A 158 -7.38 1.87 -1.37
N VAL A 159 -6.86 0.65 -1.37
CA VAL A 159 -6.05 0.11 -0.29
C VAL A 159 -4.65 -0.18 -0.80
N PHE A 160 -3.64 0.40 -0.16
CA PHE A 160 -2.25 0.19 -0.50
C PHE A 160 -1.57 -0.62 0.62
N ILE A 161 -1.02 -1.77 0.28
CA ILE A 161 -0.32 -2.63 1.23
C ILE A 161 1.13 -2.84 0.81
N THR A 162 2.03 -2.75 1.77
CA THR A 162 3.40 -3.19 1.58
C THR A 162 3.57 -4.62 2.08
N ASN A 163 4.46 -5.36 1.44
CA ASN A 163 4.73 -6.74 1.77
C ASN A 163 6.22 -7.06 1.63
N GLN A 164 6.72 -7.93 2.46
CA GLN A 164 8.10 -8.43 2.37
C GLN A 164 8.15 -9.72 1.55
N ILE A 165 9.36 -10.10 1.17
CA ILE A 165 9.64 -11.32 0.43
C ILE A 165 10.45 -12.28 1.28
N TYR A 166 10.37 -13.56 0.94
CA TYR A 166 11.26 -14.62 1.41
C TYR A 166 11.75 -15.44 0.24
N PHE A 167 12.81 -16.18 0.45
CA PHE A 167 13.29 -17.14 -0.53
C PHE A 167 12.58 -18.47 -0.30
N ASP A 168 11.77 -18.88 -1.26
CA ASP A 168 11.13 -20.18 -1.28
C ASP A 168 12.13 -21.23 -1.80
N VAL A 169 12.56 -22.12 -0.89
CA VAL A 169 13.57 -23.13 -1.21
C VAL A 169 13.02 -24.24 -2.12
N GLU A 170 11.73 -24.54 -1.99
CA GLU A 170 11.09 -25.60 -2.78
C GLU A 170 10.90 -25.16 -4.24
N GLU A 171 10.43 -23.94 -4.44
CA GLU A 171 10.21 -23.35 -5.77
C GLU A 171 11.45 -22.65 -6.33
N ASN A 172 12.54 -22.57 -5.52
CA ASN A 172 13.79 -21.86 -5.87
C ASN A 172 13.56 -20.45 -6.41
N GLN A 173 12.64 -19.71 -5.77
CA GLN A 173 12.27 -18.37 -6.18
C GLN A 173 11.99 -17.44 -5.00
N ILE A 174 12.06 -16.13 -5.27
CA ILE A 174 11.67 -15.10 -4.31
C ILE A 174 10.15 -14.95 -4.35
N THR A 175 9.51 -15.13 -3.19
CA THR A 175 8.06 -15.13 -3.05
C THR A 175 7.62 -14.11 -2.00
N PRO A 176 6.55 -13.32 -2.25
CA PRO A 176 5.99 -12.44 -1.24
C PRO A 176 5.27 -13.24 -0.14
N TYR A 177 5.37 -12.76 1.11
CA TYR A 177 4.62 -13.34 2.22
C TYR A 177 3.11 -13.25 2.00
N GLY A 178 2.33 -14.12 2.68
CA GLY A 178 0.87 -14.16 2.54
C GLY A 178 0.37 -15.00 1.36
N GLY A 179 1.30 -15.50 0.50
CA GLY A 179 1.07 -16.54 -0.48
C GLY A 179 -0.08 -16.28 -1.44
N TYR A 180 -0.77 -17.38 -1.81
CA TYR A 180 -1.87 -17.36 -2.77
C TYR A 180 -3.01 -16.43 -2.36
N LEU A 181 -3.37 -16.40 -1.06
CA LEU A 181 -4.52 -15.65 -0.59
C LEU A 181 -4.36 -14.14 -0.85
N LEU A 182 -3.26 -13.55 -0.42
CA LEU A 182 -2.99 -12.13 -0.62
C LEU A 182 -2.84 -11.76 -2.10
N ASN A 183 -2.17 -12.61 -2.88
CA ASN A 183 -2.02 -12.41 -4.33
C ASN A 183 -3.35 -12.52 -5.09
N HIS A 184 -4.27 -13.38 -4.63
CA HIS A 184 -5.59 -13.53 -5.24
C HIS A 184 -6.46 -12.28 -5.05
N PHE A 185 -6.48 -11.74 -3.84
CA PHE A 185 -7.29 -10.56 -3.51
C PHE A 185 -6.68 -9.25 -4.04
N SER A 186 -5.35 -9.15 -4.13
CA SER A 186 -4.69 -8.01 -4.74
C SER A 186 -4.95 -7.99 -6.26
N LYS A 187 -5.53 -6.89 -6.74
CA LYS A 187 -5.83 -6.74 -8.17
C LYS A 187 -4.71 -6.02 -8.92
N THR A 188 -3.90 -5.27 -8.18
CA THR A 188 -2.65 -4.69 -8.65
C THR A 188 -1.52 -5.18 -7.75
N ILE A 189 -0.47 -5.74 -8.35
CA ILE A 189 0.73 -6.20 -7.66
C ILE A 189 1.94 -5.56 -8.32
N LEU A 190 2.71 -4.85 -7.52
CA LEU A 190 3.95 -4.20 -7.91
C LEU A 190 5.13 -4.88 -7.21
N SER A 191 6.25 -5.01 -7.88
CA SER A 191 7.51 -5.33 -7.22
C SER A 191 8.45 -4.13 -7.27
N ILE A 192 9.23 -3.96 -6.21
CA ILE A 192 10.24 -2.91 -6.12
C ILE A 192 11.56 -3.52 -5.68
N LYS A 193 12.63 -3.23 -6.42
CA LYS A 193 13.99 -3.68 -6.12
C LYS A 193 14.98 -2.53 -6.23
N ARG A 194 16.09 -2.64 -5.51
CA ARG A 194 17.20 -1.70 -5.62
C ARG A 194 17.91 -1.89 -6.95
N THR A 195 18.28 -0.77 -7.56
CA THR A 195 19.25 -0.71 -8.65
C THR A 195 20.54 -0.07 -8.15
N ARG A 196 21.24 0.70 -8.96
CA ARG A 196 22.47 1.39 -8.54
C ARG A 196 22.13 2.67 -7.76
N GLY A 197 22.96 3.01 -6.78
CA GLY A 197 22.81 4.25 -6.00
C GLY A 197 21.43 4.36 -5.31
N THR A 198 20.76 5.46 -5.57
CA THR A 198 19.42 5.76 -5.05
C THR A 198 18.29 5.17 -5.89
N GLY A 199 18.62 4.55 -7.03
CA GLY A 199 17.68 3.99 -8.00
C GLY A 199 16.88 2.80 -7.48
N ARG A 200 15.66 2.70 -7.98
CA ARG A 200 14.72 1.59 -7.74
C ARG A 200 14.03 1.23 -9.06
N GLU A 201 13.95 -0.05 -9.36
CA GLU A 201 13.08 -0.52 -10.42
C GLU A 201 11.71 -0.86 -9.80
N LEU A 202 10.67 -0.18 -10.26
CA LEU A 202 9.28 -0.49 -9.98
C LEU A 202 8.70 -1.25 -11.18
N LYS A 203 8.13 -2.45 -10.94
CA LYS A 203 7.63 -3.32 -12.01
C LYS A 203 6.20 -3.75 -11.73
N ILE A 204 5.36 -3.78 -12.76
CA ILE A 204 4.02 -4.36 -12.71
C ILE A 204 4.15 -5.89 -12.81
N VAL A 205 3.68 -6.58 -11.79
CA VAL A 205 3.60 -8.05 -11.73
C VAL A 205 2.21 -8.54 -12.11
N LYS A 206 1.19 -7.75 -11.73
CA LYS A 206 -0.21 -8.01 -12.04
C LYS A 206 -0.97 -6.69 -12.09
N HIS A 207 -1.80 -6.50 -13.10
CA HIS A 207 -2.71 -5.37 -13.19
C HIS A 207 -3.93 -5.73 -14.05
N ARG A 208 -5.08 -5.06 -13.80
CA ARG A 208 -6.33 -5.35 -14.55
C ARG A 208 -6.30 -4.87 -16.00
N SER A 209 -5.58 -3.80 -16.30
CA SER A 209 -5.61 -3.09 -17.58
C SER A 209 -4.24 -2.74 -18.13
N ILE A 210 -3.18 -2.79 -17.34
CA ILE A 210 -1.82 -2.47 -17.76
C ILE A 210 -1.06 -3.79 -17.94
N GLN A 211 -0.28 -3.89 -19.01
CA GLN A 211 0.49 -5.09 -19.32
C GLN A 211 1.48 -5.44 -18.22
N ASP A 212 1.45 -6.69 -17.78
CA ASP A 212 2.42 -7.24 -16.84
C ASP A 212 3.83 -7.18 -17.40
N GLY A 213 4.80 -7.04 -16.52
CA GLY A 213 6.22 -7.01 -16.88
C GLY A 213 6.76 -5.60 -17.22
N LYS A 214 5.92 -4.59 -17.44
CA LYS A 214 6.39 -3.21 -17.58
C LYS A 214 7.13 -2.78 -16.31
N SER A 215 8.19 -1.97 -16.47
CA SER A 215 8.93 -1.39 -15.36
C SER A 215 9.27 0.08 -15.61
N VAL A 216 9.52 0.80 -14.53
CA VAL A 216 10.01 2.19 -14.52
C VAL A 216 11.09 2.31 -13.46
N GLU A 217 12.12 3.10 -13.75
CA GLU A 217 13.12 3.47 -12.76
C GLU A 217 12.67 4.73 -12.02
N ILE A 218 12.80 4.69 -10.70
CA ILE A 218 12.51 5.80 -9.79
C ILE A 218 13.66 5.93 -8.79
N PHE A 219 13.79 7.08 -8.16
CA PHE A 219 14.89 7.38 -7.24
C PHE A 219 14.35 7.78 -5.88
N VAL A 220 15.06 7.34 -4.83
CA VAL A 220 14.77 7.72 -3.44
C VAL A 220 15.75 8.82 -3.02
N ASN A 221 15.24 9.99 -2.69
CA ASN A 221 16.04 11.14 -2.25
C ASN A 221 15.56 11.69 -0.89
N SER A 222 16.15 12.79 -0.45
CA SER A 222 15.80 13.42 0.83
C SER A 222 14.35 13.91 0.91
N THR A 223 13.73 14.26 -0.20
CA THR A 223 12.35 14.79 -0.26
C THR A 223 11.31 13.77 -0.66
N GLY A 224 11.68 12.49 -0.80
CA GLY A 224 10.74 11.43 -1.16
C GLY A 224 11.19 10.62 -2.36
N LEU A 225 10.30 10.48 -3.35
CA LEU A 225 10.55 9.81 -4.61
C LEU A 225 10.68 10.81 -5.74
N SER A 226 11.49 10.48 -6.75
CA SER A 226 11.65 11.30 -7.95
C SER A 226 11.79 10.44 -9.20
N CYS A 227 11.64 11.08 -10.36
CA CYS A 227 11.80 10.45 -11.68
C CYS A 227 13.25 10.48 -12.17
N THR A 228 14.11 11.27 -11.54
CA THR A 228 15.52 11.45 -11.89
C THR A 228 16.39 11.30 -10.66
N GLU A 229 17.62 10.85 -10.87
CA GLU A 229 18.64 10.88 -9.84
C GLU A 229 18.93 12.35 -9.48
N GLY A 230 18.77 12.68 -8.19
CA GLY A 230 18.95 14.03 -7.67
C GLY A 230 20.39 14.33 -7.28
#